data_5d2264732235ea05737bb2266b7fac41
#
_entry.id   5d2264732235ea05737bb2266b7fac41
#
_cell.length_a   1.000
_cell.length_b   1.000
_cell.length_c   1.000
_cell.angle_alpha   90.00
_cell.angle_beta   90.00
_cell.angle_gamma   90.00
#
_symmetry.space_group_name_H-M   'P 1'
#
loop_
_entity.id
_entity.type
_entity.pdbx_description
1 polymer ?
#
loop_
_entity_poly.entity_id
_entity_poly.type
_entity_poly.pdbx_seq_one_letter_code
_entity_poly.pdbx_strand_id
1 'polypeptide(L)'
;MREKETVVLKMSPKNKRRDKKEINAVVLDYLPHGYEDDKRPMPQREPVIIAVGTEQFKFFELIAKPDRAINPQDIVYIGDGERKDVERVKRRISYDELTQTAKKELKDAIEECVAANEQKYVAFYNTSRYFSLTKHMLHLLGYSTQKVTAIVKEREKKQFASLADIKARVKSSKTPEEHISERVLLELTNPNEKHRLFTIK
;
A
#
# COMPACT_ATOMS: atom_id res chain seq x y z
N MET A 1 50.33 16.98 18.59
CA MET A 1 49.64 16.25 17.49
C MET A 1 48.50 15.49 18.10
N ARG A 2 47.26 15.89 17.86
CA ARG A 2 46.06 15.17 18.30
C ARG A 2 45.47 14.50 17.10
N GLU A 3 45.47 13.17 17.10
CA GLU A 3 44.82 12.35 16.09
C GLU A 3 43.31 12.56 16.11
N LYS A 4 42.75 12.88 14.94
CA LYS A 4 41.32 12.95 14.74
C LYS A 4 40.79 11.53 14.51
N GLU A 5 40.16 10.93 15.51
CA GLU A 5 39.40 9.70 15.34
C GLU A 5 38.21 9.95 14.40
N THR A 6 38.27 9.35 13.24
CA THR A 6 37.16 9.32 12.29
C THR A 6 36.13 8.31 12.77
N VAL A 7 35.07 8.78 13.40
CA VAL A 7 33.93 7.95 13.79
C VAL A 7 33.20 7.48 12.53
N VAL A 8 33.53 6.27 12.09
CA VAL A 8 32.75 5.58 11.06
C VAL A 8 31.43 5.14 11.67
N LEU A 9 30.36 5.89 11.41
CA LEU A 9 29.01 5.51 11.73
C LEU A 9 28.65 4.21 10.95
N LYS A 10 28.73 3.07 11.64
CA LYS A 10 28.22 1.78 11.13
C LYS A 10 26.73 1.96 10.84
N MET A 11 26.37 1.96 9.57
CA MET A 11 24.97 1.91 9.12
C MET A 11 24.34 0.65 9.72
N SER A 12 23.33 0.85 10.54
CA SER A 12 22.49 -0.22 11.08
C SER A 12 21.93 -1.09 9.96
N PRO A 13 21.79 -2.42 10.18
CA PRO A 13 21.33 -3.33 9.15
C PRO A 13 19.98 -2.86 8.59
N LYS A 14 19.87 -2.85 7.26
CA LYS A 14 18.63 -2.57 6.53
C LYS A 14 17.50 -3.36 7.18
N ASN A 15 16.57 -2.65 7.81
CA ASN A 15 15.36 -3.23 8.36
C ASN A 15 14.53 -3.73 7.17
N LYS A 16 14.79 -4.95 6.70
CA LYS A 16 13.98 -5.62 5.69
C LYS A 16 12.60 -5.74 6.31
N ARG A 17 11.63 -4.95 5.83
CA ARG A 17 10.23 -5.16 6.17
C ARG A 17 9.93 -6.62 5.89
N ARG A 18 9.52 -7.35 6.92
CA ARG A 18 9.19 -8.76 6.78
C ARG A 18 7.99 -8.88 5.84
N ASP A 19 8.11 -9.77 4.88
CA ASP A 19 7.00 -10.16 4.01
C ASP A 19 5.92 -10.82 4.88
N LYS A 20 4.92 -10.03 5.28
CA LYS A 20 3.77 -10.52 6.06
C LYS A 20 2.73 -11.07 5.08
N LYS A 21 2.00 -12.09 5.52
CA LYS A 21 0.81 -12.54 4.79
C LYS A 21 -0.25 -11.45 4.84
N GLU A 22 -0.92 -11.23 3.73
CA GLU A 22 -2.16 -10.43 3.70
C GLU A 22 -3.28 -11.28 4.29
N ILE A 23 -4.13 -10.66 5.08
CA ILE A 23 -5.28 -11.31 5.71
C ILE A 23 -6.54 -11.00 4.93
N ASN A 24 -6.67 -9.76 4.47
CA ASN A 24 -7.79 -9.30 3.66
C ASN A 24 -7.26 -8.70 2.35
N ALA A 25 -8.11 -8.72 1.34
CA ALA A 25 -7.83 -8.07 0.07
C ALA A 25 -9.10 -7.37 -0.45
N VAL A 26 -8.92 -6.24 -1.12
CA VAL A 26 -9.99 -5.52 -1.83
C VAL A 26 -10.05 -6.06 -3.25
N VAL A 27 -11.24 -6.42 -3.70
CA VAL A 27 -11.51 -6.89 -5.06
C VAL A 27 -11.37 -5.71 -6.02
N LEU A 28 -10.56 -5.89 -7.06
CA LEU A 28 -10.38 -4.92 -8.13
C LEU A 28 -11.16 -5.32 -9.39
N ASP A 29 -11.30 -6.62 -9.63
CA ASP A 29 -12.03 -7.16 -10.78
C ASP A 29 -12.49 -8.58 -10.49
N TYR A 30 -13.63 -8.97 -11.06
CA TYR A 30 -14.17 -10.32 -10.96
C TYR A 30 -14.52 -10.87 -12.33
N LEU A 31 -13.93 -11.99 -12.68
CA LEU A 31 -14.09 -12.70 -13.93
C LEU A 31 -14.84 -14.02 -13.67
N PRO A 32 -16.18 -14.05 -13.72
CA PRO A 32 -16.97 -15.23 -13.34
C PRO A 32 -16.70 -16.45 -14.23
N HIS A 33 -16.21 -16.24 -15.44
CA HIS A 33 -15.88 -17.30 -16.40
C HIS A 33 -14.37 -17.39 -16.68
N GLY A 34 -13.52 -16.87 -15.78
CA GLY A 34 -12.08 -16.82 -15.97
C GLY A 34 -11.64 -15.86 -17.07
N TYR A 35 -10.40 -15.97 -17.51
CA TYR A 35 -9.85 -15.13 -18.58
C TYR A 35 -10.42 -15.54 -19.97
N GLU A 36 -10.56 -14.57 -20.87
CA GLU A 36 -11.05 -14.79 -22.23
C GLU A 36 -10.14 -15.71 -23.06
N ASP A 37 -8.83 -15.62 -22.84
CA ASP A 37 -7.80 -16.42 -23.49
C ASP A 37 -7.63 -17.84 -22.92
N ASP A 38 -8.40 -18.21 -21.90
CA ASP A 38 -8.40 -19.55 -21.34
C ASP A 38 -8.99 -20.55 -22.37
N LYS A 39 -8.16 -21.47 -22.83
CA LYS A 39 -8.52 -22.46 -23.86
C LYS A 39 -9.43 -23.58 -23.35
N ARG A 40 -9.66 -23.67 -22.05
CA ARG A 40 -10.57 -24.66 -21.45
C ARG A 40 -12.02 -24.36 -21.82
N PRO A 41 -12.88 -25.39 -21.99
CA PRO A 41 -14.31 -25.19 -22.14
C PRO A 41 -14.91 -24.38 -20.96
N MET A 42 -15.91 -23.55 -21.23
CA MET A 42 -16.55 -22.67 -20.22
C MET A 42 -16.87 -23.37 -18.89
N PRO A 43 -17.45 -24.59 -18.85
CA PRO A 43 -17.76 -25.26 -17.59
C PRO A 43 -16.54 -25.69 -16.75
N GLN A 44 -15.35 -25.68 -17.37
CA GLN A 44 -14.09 -26.06 -16.73
C GLN A 44 -13.25 -24.84 -16.31
N ARG A 45 -13.69 -23.63 -16.63
CA ARG A 45 -13.01 -22.40 -16.25
C ARG A 45 -13.35 -22.03 -14.82
N GLU A 46 -12.34 -21.66 -14.07
CA GLU A 46 -12.49 -21.24 -12.69
C GLU A 46 -12.81 -19.74 -12.62
N PRO A 47 -13.74 -19.30 -11.77
CA PRO A 47 -14.00 -17.88 -11.55
C PRO A 47 -12.80 -17.22 -10.87
N VAL A 48 -12.31 -16.12 -11.45
CA VAL A 48 -11.09 -15.43 -11.01
C VAL A 48 -11.43 -14.08 -10.39
N ILE A 49 -10.81 -13.79 -9.25
CA ILE A 49 -10.81 -12.48 -8.61
C ILE A 49 -9.41 -11.90 -8.74
N ILE A 50 -9.32 -10.65 -9.19
CA ILE A 50 -8.11 -9.83 -9.10
C ILE A 50 -8.27 -8.93 -7.89
N ALA A 51 -7.31 -8.97 -6.96
CA ALA A 51 -7.43 -8.26 -5.69
C ALA A 51 -6.11 -7.64 -5.23
N VAL A 52 -6.20 -6.60 -4.39
CA VAL A 52 -5.07 -5.97 -3.72
C VAL A 52 -5.16 -6.19 -2.21
N GLY A 53 -4.08 -6.63 -1.59
CA GLY A 53 -3.99 -6.81 -0.14
C GLY A 53 -4.09 -5.49 0.62
N THR A 54 -4.76 -5.51 1.77
CA THR A 54 -5.06 -4.29 2.55
C THR A 54 -3.90 -3.75 3.37
N GLU A 55 -2.86 -4.57 3.65
CA GLU A 55 -1.75 -4.15 4.52
C GLU A 55 -0.47 -3.76 3.78
N GLN A 56 -0.07 -4.55 2.78
CA GLN A 56 1.18 -4.39 2.03
C GLN A 56 0.95 -4.14 0.54
N PHE A 57 -0.32 -4.05 0.13
CA PHE A 57 -0.74 -3.77 -1.25
C PHE A 57 -0.20 -4.78 -2.28
N LYS A 58 -0.10 -6.05 -1.90
CA LYS A 58 0.26 -7.12 -2.81
C LYS A 58 -0.91 -7.46 -3.73
N PHE A 59 -0.66 -7.66 -5.00
CA PHE A 59 -1.69 -8.11 -5.92
C PHE A 59 -1.79 -9.63 -5.95
N PHE A 60 -3.03 -10.11 -6.06
CA PHE A 60 -3.36 -11.52 -6.06
C PHE A 60 -4.33 -11.87 -7.17
N GLU A 61 -4.12 -13.04 -7.74
CA GLU A 61 -5.10 -13.81 -8.49
C GLU A 61 -5.67 -14.87 -7.55
N LEU A 62 -6.98 -14.79 -7.28
CA LEU A 62 -7.71 -15.67 -6.38
C LEU A 62 -8.73 -16.47 -7.18
N ILE A 63 -9.08 -17.65 -6.71
CA ILE A 63 -10.21 -18.42 -7.23
C ILE A 63 -11.40 -18.21 -6.30
N ALA A 64 -12.52 -17.76 -6.86
CA ALA A 64 -13.76 -17.60 -6.12
C ALA A 64 -14.43 -18.94 -5.87
N LYS A 65 -15.19 -19.04 -4.77
CA LYS A 65 -16.12 -20.15 -4.60
C LYS A 65 -17.28 -20.00 -5.60
N PRO A 66 -17.87 -21.11 -6.07
CA PRO A 66 -19.01 -21.06 -6.97
C PRO A 66 -20.20 -20.30 -6.34
N ASP A 67 -21.03 -19.73 -7.21
CA ASP A 67 -22.29 -19.06 -6.84
C ASP A 67 -22.14 -17.90 -5.86
N ARG A 68 -21.01 -17.17 -5.90
CA ARG A 68 -20.79 -15.97 -5.12
C ARG A 68 -21.00 -14.71 -5.96
N ALA A 69 -21.81 -13.80 -5.45
CA ALA A 69 -21.88 -12.44 -5.98
C ALA A 69 -20.71 -11.65 -5.40
N ILE A 70 -19.76 -11.29 -6.25
CA ILE A 70 -18.55 -10.55 -5.90
C ILE A 70 -18.49 -9.32 -6.78
N ASN A 71 -18.27 -8.16 -6.17
CA ASN A 71 -18.20 -6.88 -6.87
C ASN A 71 -16.82 -6.25 -6.65
N PRO A 72 -16.36 -5.37 -7.55
CA PRO A 72 -15.25 -4.48 -7.26
C PRO A 72 -15.49 -3.71 -5.96
N GLN A 73 -14.40 -3.46 -5.22
CA GLN A 73 -14.36 -2.84 -3.88
C GLN A 73 -14.85 -3.74 -2.72
N ASP A 74 -15.38 -4.94 -2.97
CA ASP A 74 -15.67 -5.88 -1.88
C ASP A 74 -14.37 -6.30 -1.16
N ILE A 75 -14.45 -6.46 0.16
CA ILE A 75 -13.32 -6.96 0.97
C ILE A 75 -13.49 -8.47 1.16
N VAL A 76 -12.50 -9.23 0.70
CA VAL A 76 -12.47 -10.68 0.83
C VAL A 76 -11.37 -11.15 1.79
N TYR A 77 -11.68 -12.13 2.62
CA TYR A 77 -10.72 -12.75 3.52
C TYR A 77 -9.87 -13.78 2.77
N ILE A 78 -8.53 -13.64 2.86
CA ILE A 78 -7.55 -14.51 2.18
C ILE A 78 -6.56 -15.18 3.16
N GLY A 79 -6.76 -14.98 4.47
CA GLY A 79 -5.94 -15.58 5.53
C GLY A 79 -6.02 -17.11 5.58
N ASP A 80 -5.39 -17.69 6.60
CA ASP A 80 -5.30 -19.15 6.76
C ASP A 80 -6.57 -19.79 7.36
N GLY A 81 -7.56 -18.98 7.80
CA GLY A 81 -8.85 -19.47 8.33
C GLY A 81 -9.85 -19.84 7.23
N GLU A 82 -11.08 -20.14 7.65
CA GLU A 82 -12.18 -20.43 6.73
C GLU A 82 -12.51 -19.18 5.90
N ARG A 83 -12.47 -19.34 4.58
CA ARG A 83 -12.74 -18.27 3.59
C ARG A 83 -14.19 -18.40 3.12
N LYS A 84 -14.94 -17.31 3.20
CA LYS A 84 -16.36 -17.28 2.79
C LYS A 84 -16.48 -17.29 1.25
N ASP A 85 -15.75 -16.44 0.57
CA ASP A 85 -15.97 -16.11 -0.84
C ASP A 85 -14.83 -16.63 -1.74
N VAL A 86 -13.64 -16.87 -1.16
CA VAL A 86 -12.43 -17.31 -1.85
C VAL A 86 -12.19 -18.79 -1.57
N GLU A 87 -12.05 -19.59 -2.60
CA GLU A 87 -11.65 -20.99 -2.49
C GLU A 87 -10.16 -21.10 -2.16
N ARG A 88 -9.33 -20.44 -2.97
CA ARG A 88 -7.87 -20.44 -2.80
C ARG A 88 -7.20 -19.22 -3.39
N VAL A 89 -6.05 -18.87 -2.82
CA VAL A 89 -5.11 -17.93 -3.42
C VAL A 89 -4.34 -18.70 -4.50
N LYS A 90 -4.48 -18.31 -5.76
CA LYS A 90 -3.84 -18.99 -6.88
C LYS A 90 -2.38 -18.59 -7.00
N ARG A 91 -2.11 -17.27 -7.06
CA ARG A 91 -0.74 -16.72 -7.13
C ARG A 91 -0.71 -15.23 -6.81
N ARG A 92 0.50 -14.72 -6.57
CA ARG A 92 0.77 -13.28 -6.63
C ARG A 92 0.95 -12.87 -8.08
N ILE A 93 0.50 -11.66 -8.39
CA ILE A 93 0.64 -11.05 -9.71
C ILE A 93 1.33 -9.68 -9.61
N SER A 94 1.82 -9.18 -10.73
CA SER A 94 2.39 -7.83 -10.84
C SER A 94 1.35 -6.81 -11.32
N TYR A 95 1.67 -5.52 -11.23
CA TYR A 95 0.81 -4.45 -11.76
C TYR A 95 0.52 -4.61 -13.26
N ASP A 96 1.50 -5.08 -14.04
CA ASP A 96 1.36 -5.23 -15.49
C ASP A 96 0.35 -6.34 -15.86
N GLU A 97 0.16 -7.32 -14.98
CA GLU A 97 -0.79 -8.42 -15.16
C GLU A 97 -2.23 -8.06 -14.75
N LEU A 98 -2.46 -6.87 -14.19
CA LEU A 98 -3.80 -6.40 -13.86
C LEU A 98 -4.63 -6.15 -15.12
N THR A 99 -5.91 -6.52 -15.06
CA THR A 99 -6.90 -6.16 -16.10
C THR A 99 -7.08 -4.64 -16.16
N GLN A 100 -7.67 -4.14 -17.25
CA GLN A 100 -7.95 -2.70 -17.38
C GLN A 100 -8.97 -2.22 -16.32
N THR A 101 -9.95 -3.06 -15.98
CA THR A 101 -10.91 -2.80 -14.90
C THR A 101 -10.17 -2.69 -13.57
N ALA A 102 -9.34 -3.68 -13.24
CA ALA A 102 -8.56 -3.67 -12.00
C ALA A 102 -7.66 -2.44 -11.87
N LYS A 103 -7.06 -1.95 -12.97
CA LYS A 103 -6.24 -0.73 -12.96
C LYS A 103 -7.07 0.53 -12.68
N LYS A 104 -8.31 0.60 -13.14
CA LYS A 104 -9.23 1.72 -12.87
C LYS A 104 -9.67 1.74 -11.41
N GLU A 105 -10.02 0.58 -10.87
CA GLU A 105 -10.51 0.42 -9.49
C GLU A 105 -9.40 0.55 -8.44
N LEU A 106 -8.13 0.45 -8.85
CA LEU A 106 -6.98 0.39 -7.93
C LEU A 106 -6.84 1.64 -7.05
N LYS A 107 -7.11 2.82 -7.62
CA LYS A 107 -6.95 4.08 -6.86
C LYS A 107 -7.94 4.14 -5.69
N ASP A 108 -9.20 3.84 -5.95
CA ASP A 108 -10.26 3.89 -4.94
C ASP A 108 -10.02 2.81 -3.86
N ALA A 109 -9.59 1.60 -4.27
CA ALA A 109 -9.20 0.54 -3.36
C ALA A 109 -8.03 0.95 -2.44
N ILE A 110 -7.03 1.67 -2.95
CA ILE A 110 -5.92 2.19 -2.13
C ILE A 110 -6.43 3.22 -1.13
N GLU A 111 -7.30 4.15 -1.53
CA GLU A 111 -7.85 5.17 -0.65
C GLU A 111 -8.66 4.54 0.49
N GLU A 112 -9.44 3.52 0.21
CA GLU A 112 -10.19 2.75 1.21
C GLU A 112 -9.26 2.01 2.17
N CYS A 113 -8.22 1.34 1.66
CA CYS A 113 -7.20 0.70 2.49
C CYS A 113 -6.46 1.70 3.38
N VAL A 114 -6.19 2.92 2.91
CA VAL A 114 -5.54 3.98 3.69
C VAL A 114 -6.46 4.42 4.82
N ALA A 115 -7.74 4.67 4.53
CA ALA A 115 -8.72 5.03 5.54
C ALA A 115 -8.90 3.95 6.61
N ALA A 116 -9.01 2.69 6.21
CA ALA A 116 -9.15 1.56 7.13
C ALA A 116 -7.92 1.34 8.03
N ASN A 117 -6.73 1.79 7.62
CA ASN A 117 -5.47 1.62 8.34
C ASN A 117 -4.88 2.95 8.84
N GLU A 118 -5.71 3.93 9.17
CA GLU A 118 -5.32 5.30 9.53
C GLU A 118 -4.16 5.34 10.52
N GLN A 119 -4.20 4.57 11.59
CA GLN A 119 -3.21 4.59 12.67
C GLN A 119 -1.78 4.24 12.20
N LYS A 120 -1.64 3.36 11.22
CA LYS A 120 -0.36 3.03 10.58
C LYS A 120 0.28 4.27 9.95
N TYR A 121 -0.52 5.10 9.29
CA TYR A 121 -0.05 6.29 8.61
C TYR A 121 0.17 7.45 9.56
N VAL A 122 -0.69 7.62 10.55
CA VAL A 122 -0.48 8.59 11.66
C VAL A 122 0.84 8.29 12.37
N ALA A 123 1.11 7.01 12.67
CA ALA A 123 2.39 6.61 13.25
C ALA A 123 3.57 6.94 12.32
N PHE A 124 3.41 6.78 10.99
CA PHE A 124 4.45 7.20 10.04
C PHE A 124 4.72 8.70 10.11
N TYR A 125 3.71 9.56 10.14
CA TYR A 125 3.90 11.01 10.29
C TYR A 125 4.60 11.36 11.59
N ASN A 126 4.25 10.73 12.70
CA ASN A 126 4.83 10.96 14.01
C ASN A 126 6.28 10.48 14.12
N THR A 127 6.66 9.40 13.40
CA THR A 127 7.99 8.78 13.51
C THR A 127 8.89 9.01 12.30
N SER A 128 8.39 9.63 11.23
CA SER A 128 9.17 9.91 10.02
C SER A 128 10.40 10.76 10.31
N ARG A 129 11.51 10.47 9.65
CA ARG A 129 12.82 11.07 9.92
C ARG A 129 13.59 11.39 8.64
N TYR A 130 14.68 12.11 8.80
CA TYR A 130 15.64 12.28 7.71
C TYR A 130 16.32 10.95 7.36
N PHE A 131 16.44 10.64 6.09
CA PHE A 131 17.17 9.48 5.57
C PHE A 131 18.47 9.88 4.85
N SER A 132 18.67 11.19 4.64
CA SER A 132 19.94 11.78 4.25
C SER A 132 20.07 13.17 4.92
N LEU A 133 21.20 13.83 4.75
CA LEU A 133 21.45 15.15 5.34
C LEU A 133 20.39 16.22 4.96
N THR A 134 19.76 16.08 3.80
CA THR A 134 18.82 17.07 3.26
C THR A 134 17.42 16.52 3.00
N LYS A 135 17.23 15.18 3.02
CA LYS A 135 15.98 14.55 2.58
C LYS A 135 15.28 13.86 3.74
N HIS A 136 14.11 14.38 4.10
CA HIS A 136 13.19 13.77 5.06
C HIS A 136 12.24 12.79 4.35
N MET A 137 11.78 11.73 5.06
CA MET A 137 10.85 10.74 4.49
C MET A 137 9.55 11.35 3.96
N LEU A 138 9.07 12.44 4.55
CA LEU A 138 7.89 13.17 4.08
C LEU A 138 8.05 13.79 2.69
N HIS A 139 9.28 14.07 2.21
CA HIS A 139 9.49 14.51 0.84
C HIS A 139 9.09 13.42 -0.18
N LEU A 140 9.20 12.14 0.20
CA LEU A 140 8.75 11.04 -0.65
C LEU A 140 7.23 10.99 -0.81
N LEU A 141 6.48 11.65 0.07
CA LEU A 141 5.04 11.88 -0.06
C LEU A 141 4.69 13.11 -0.91
N GLY A 142 5.69 13.79 -1.48
CA GLY A 142 5.47 14.99 -2.30
C GLY A 142 5.36 16.29 -1.51
N TYR A 143 5.67 16.31 -0.20
CA TYR A 143 5.69 17.56 0.56
C TYR A 143 6.91 18.41 0.22
N SER A 144 6.70 19.74 0.10
CA SER A 144 7.79 20.70 -0.01
C SER A 144 8.58 20.81 1.30
N THR A 145 9.80 21.33 1.26
CA THR A 145 10.64 21.54 2.45
C THR A 145 9.94 22.38 3.53
N GLN A 146 9.22 23.41 3.13
CA GLN A 146 8.44 24.24 4.08
C GLN A 146 7.36 23.44 4.79
N LYS A 147 6.63 22.57 4.05
CA LYS A 147 5.60 21.71 4.64
C LYS A 147 6.18 20.64 5.54
N VAL A 148 7.29 20.02 5.15
CA VAL A 148 8.02 19.07 6.01
C VAL A 148 8.41 19.74 7.33
N THR A 149 8.98 20.95 7.27
CA THR A 149 9.34 21.72 8.49
C THR A 149 8.11 22.01 9.35
N ALA A 150 6.99 22.39 8.76
CA ALA A 150 5.75 22.64 9.47
C ALA A 150 5.22 21.37 10.16
N ILE A 151 5.20 20.23 9.45
CA ILE A 151 4.76 18.93 10.01
C ILE A 151 5.65 18.55 11.21
N VAL A 152 6.97 18.66 11.05
CA VAL A 152 7.92 18.32 12.12
C VAL A 152 7.72 19.21 13.34
N LYS A 153 7.59 20.51 13.16
CA LYS A 153 7.33 21.46 14.26
C LYS A 153 6.00 21.17 14.97
N GLU A 154 4.95 20.85 14.24
CA GLU A 154 3.65 20.57 14.81
C GLU A 154 3.65 19.27 15.64
N ARG A 155 4.27 18.20 15.14
CA ARG A 155 4.36 16.94 15.90
C ARG A 155 5.24 17.05 17.16
N GLU A 156 6.25 17.94 17.16
CA GLU A 156 7.08 18.22 18.34
C GLU A 156 6.29 18.90 19.46
N LYS A 157 5.31 19.76 19.11
CA LYS A 157 4.40 20.36 20.09
C LYS A 157 3.46 19.30 20.68
N LYS A 158 2.88 18.46 19.84
CA LYS A 158 1.99 17.37 20.20
C LYS A 158 1.92 16.37 19.05
N GLN A 159 2.08 15.08 19.33
CA GLN A 159 1.90 14.03 18.34
C GLN A 159 0.52 14.10 17.68
N PHE A 160 0.45 13.75 16.41
CA PHE A 160 -0.81 13.70 15.70
C PHE A 160 -1.65 12.50 16.16
N ALA A 161 -2.94 12.72 16.34
CA ALA A 161 -3.89 11.70 16.77
C ALA A 161 -4.60 11.01 15.58
N SER A 162 -4.78 11.73 14.47
CA SER A 162 -5.48 11.26 13.27
C SER A 162 -4.93 11.96 12.02
N LEU A 163 -5.29 11.48 10.81
CA LEU A 163 -5.01 12.18 9.55
C LEU A 163 -5.77 13.51 9.49
N ALA A 164 -6.99 13.54 10.02
CA ALA A 164 -7.74 14.79 10.17
C ALA A 164 -7.04 15.82 11.06
N ASP A 165 -6.39 15.39 12.15
CA ASP A 165 -5.58 16.29 13.02
C ASP A 165 -4.38 16.85 12.23
N ILE A 166 -3.72 16.04 11.39
CA ILE A 166 -2.64 16.54 10.53
C ILE A 166 -3.17 17.60 9.55
N LYS A 167 -4.29 17.32 8.88
CA LYS A 167 -4.95 18.25 7.96
C LYS A 167 -5.32 19.57 8.62
N ALA A 168 -5.84 19.53 9.86
CA ALA A 168 -6.25 20.71 10.60
C ALA A 168 -5.04 21.59 11.01
N ARG A 169 -3.94 20.96 11.42
CA ARG A 169 -2.75 21.65 11.94
C ARG A 169 -1.76 22.06 10.86
N VAL A 170 -1.74 21.32 9.74
CA VAL A 170 -0.83 21.59 8.61
C VAL A 170 -1.63 21.85 7.35
N LYS A 171 -1.81 23.13 7.01
CA LYS A 171 -2.50 23.51 5.76
C LYS A 171 -1.69 23.06 4.54
N SER A 172 -2.27 22.19 3.71
CA SER A 172 -1.73 21.73 2.42
C SER A 172 -2.80 21.79 1.34
N SER A 173 -2.42 21.80 0.07
CA SER A 173 -3.35 21.73 -1.06
C SER A 173 -4.00 20.35 -1.19
N LYS A 174 -3.27 19.31 -0.80
CA LYS A 174 -3.74 17.92 -0.76
C LYS A 174 -3.90 17.46 0.69
N THR A 175 -4.80 16.52 0.90
CA THR A 175 -4.97 15.88 2.21
C THR A 175 -3.83 14.89 2.50
N PRO A 176 -3.58 14.54 3.76
CA PRO A 176 -2.61 13.50 4.10
C PRO A 176 -2.94 12.14 3.43
N GLU A 177 -4.22 11.80 3.32
CA GLU A 177 -4.71 10.59 2.65
C GLU A 177 -4.32 10.59 1.17
N GLU A 178 -4.55 11.69 0.45
CA GLU A 178 -4.17 11.83 -0.96
C GLU A 178 -2.66 11.69 -1.15
N HIS A 179 -1.84 12.30 -0.29
CA HIS A 179 -0.39 12.15 -0.35
C HIS A 179 0.06 10.71 -0.15
N ILE A 180 -0.58 9.97 0.77
CA ILE A 180 -0.28 8.56 1.04
C ILE A 180 -0.70 7.70 -0.16
N SER A 181 -1.93 7.87 -0.66
CA SER A 181 -2.49 7.07 -1.76
C SER A 181 -1.70 7.25 -3.05
N GLU A 182 -1.33 8.50 -3.39
CA GLU A 182 -0.45 8.78 -4.52
C GLU A 182 0.92 8.11 -4.37
N ARG A 183 1.47 8.10 -3.15
CA ARG A 183 2.75 7.43 -2.90
C ARG A 183 2.64 5.92 -3.04
N VAL A 184 1.59 5.32 -2.51
CA VAL A 184 1.33 3.88 -2.67
C VAL A 184 1.19 3.54 -4.15
N LEU A 185 0.38 4.29 -4.89
CA LEU A 185 0.16 4.08 -6.31
C LEU A 185 1.49 4.19 -7.10
N LEU A 186 2.32 5.20 -6.82
CA LEU A 186 3.64 5.34 -7.43
C LEU A 186 4.54 4.12 -7.15
N GLU A 187 4.52 3.61 -5.91
CA GLU A 187 5.32 2.45 -5.54
C GLU A 187 4.86 1.16 -6.22
N LEU A 188 3.56 1.03 -6.51
CA LEU A 188 2.97 -0.13 -7.19
C LEU A 188 3.20 -0.10 -8.70
N THR A 189 3.09 1.09 -9.31
CA THR A 189 3.19 1.27 -10.77
C THR A 189 4.63 1.41 -11.27
N ASN A 190 5.57 1.87 -10.41
CA ASN A 190 6.96 2.05 -10.79
C ASN A 190 7.85 0.92 -10.22
N PRO A 191 8.25 -0.08 -11.03
CA PRO A 191 9.10 -1.18 -10.57
C PRO A 191 10.50 -0.71 -10.17
N ASN A 192 10.94 0.46 -10.63
CA ASN A 192 12.27 1.03 -10.38
C ASN A 192 12.30 1.95 -9.15
N GLU A 193 11.17 2.13 -8.43
CA GLU A 193 11.13 2.95 -7.23
C GLU A 193 12.05 2.36 -6.14
N LYS A 194 13.06 3.16 -5.76
CA LYS A 194 14.11 2.74 -4.81
C LYS A 194 13.69 2.90 -3.34
N HIS A 195 12.83 3.86 -3.07
CA HIS A 195 12.46 4.25 -1.71
C HIS A 195 11.00 3.89 -1.41
N ARG A 196 10.70 2.60 -1.31
CA ARG A 196 9.35 2.14 -0.97
C ARG A 196 9.05 2.41 0.49
N LEU A 197 7.99 3.17 0.76
CA LEU A 197 7.54 3.52 2.12
C LEU A 197 6.48 2.54 2.64
N PHE A 198 5.59 2.10 1.77
CA PHE A 198 4.37 1.39 2.17
C PHE A 198 4.22 0.01 1.53
N THR A 199 4.84 -0.20 0.37
CA THR A 199 4.76 -1.47 -0.35
C THR A 199 6.03 -2.31 -0.22
N ILE A 200 5.93 -3.60 -0.51
CA ILE A 200 7.05 -4.54 -0.59
C ILE A 200 7.24 -4.96 -2.05
N LYS A 201 8.49 -5.21 -2.43
CA LYS A 201 8.82 -5.67 -3.77
C LYS A 201 8.60 -7.17 -3.91
#